data_1b696850e173a0a05a32c28a1d870a62
#
_entry.id   1b696850e173a0a05a32c28a1d870a62
#
_cell.length_a   1.000
_cell.length_b   1.000
_cell.length_c   1.000
_cell.angle_alpha   90.00
_cell.angle_beta   90.00
_cell.angle_gamma   90.00
#
_symmetry.space_group_name_H-M   'P 1'
#
loop_
_entity.id
_entity.type
_entity.pdbx_description
1 polymer ?
#
loop_
_entity_poly.entity_id
_entity_poly.type
_entity_poly.pdbx_seq_one_letter_code
_entity_poly.pdbx_strand_id
1 'polypeptide(L)'
;IILRLKSAKMCMPREINYGVFLFMSQFNAIEEIIQDIKLGLMVIVIDDEDRENEGDLLMAAGAATKEQINFMAKFGRGLICVPMSGDRLEALGLHPMLNFAPSDLSADADPFKTAWRISVDARHGTTTGISALDRAQTIKVLLDKNTQPQDLVRPGHIFPLAAKDGGVLVRAGHTETAVDLARLAGLYPAGVICEIMNDDGTMARTAELIKFARLHHLKICTIASLIEYRRRNEILVKKIEETKLPTSFGDFKLALYESLIDGSHHLALIKGEIKKDNPVLVRAHSACLTGDVFSSLRC
;
A
#
# COMPACT_ATOMS: atom_id res chain seq x y z
N ILE A 1 -14.98 15.85 -1.98
CA ILE A 1 -16.21 15.10 -2.36
C ILE A 1 -15.77 13.97 -3.27
N ILE A 2 -15.68 12.73 -2.74
CA ILE A 2 -15.47 11.54 -3.57
C ILE A 2 -16.86 10.93 -3.78
N LEU A 3 -17.53 11.36 -4.86
CA LEU A 3 -18.72 10.69 -5.36
C LEU A 3 -18.29 9.55 -6.28
N ARG A 4 -18.69 8.33 -5.96
CA ARG A 4 -18.53 7.16 -6.82
C ARG A 4 -19.39 7.36 -8.08
N LEU A 5 -18.81 7.95 -9.13
CA LEU A 5 -19.42 7.96 -10.45
C LEU A 5 -19.23 6.58 -11.10
N LYS A 6 -20.19 5.68 -10.95
CA LYS A 6 -20.30 4.54 -11.88
C LYS A 6 -20.66 5.10 -13.24
N SER A 7 -19.75 4.94 -14.21
CA SER A 7 -19.91 5.23 -15.63
C SER A 7 -20.41 6.64 -16.00
N ALA A 8 -19.60 7.66 -15.78
CA ALA A 8 -19.62 8.81 -16.67
C ALA A 8 -18.57 8.57 -17.76
N LYS A 9 -18.97 8.47 -19.01
CA LYS A 9 -18.03 8.64 -20.13
C LYS A 9 -17.46 10.04 -20.02
N MET A 10 -16.28 10.14 -19.47
CA MET A 10 -15.50 11.37 -19.46
C MET A 10 -15.14 11.67 -20.91
N CYS A 11 -15.62 12.80 -21.43
CA CYS A 11 -15.21 13.32 -22.72
C CYS A 11 -13.73 13.71 -22.59
N MET A 12 -12.85 12.84 -23.01
CA MET A 12 -11.39 13.10 -23.05
C MET A 12 -11.10 14.04 -24.22
N PRO A 13 -10.24 15.05 -24.06
CA PRO A 13 -9.68 15.77 -25.21
C PRO A 13 -8.89 14.79 -26.08
N ARG A 14 -9.06 14.92 -27.40
CA ARG A 14 -8.32 14.10 -28.39
C ARG A 14 -6.86 14.59 -28.48
N GLU A 15 -6.03 14.14 -27.55
CA GLU A 15 -4.59 13.99 -27.77
C GLU A 15 -4.10 12.88 -26.83
N ILE A 16 -4.31 11.63 -27.25
CA ILE A 16 -3.73 10.47 -26.57
C ILE A 16 -2.28 10.43 -26.99
N ASN A 17 -1.38 10.76 -26.07
CA ASN A 17 0.04 10.62 -26.23
C ASN A 17 0.36 9.11 -26.40
N TYR A 18 0.68 8.68 -27.63
CA TYR A 18 0.97 7.27 -27.97
C TYR A 18 2.06 6.64 -27.11
N GLY A 19 2.95 7.45 -26.50
CA GLY A 19 3.97 6.99 -25.56
C GLY A 19 3.41 6.39 -24.28
N VAL A 20 2.34 6.96 -23.73
CA VAL A 20 1.66 6.47 -22.51
C VAL A 20 0.95 5.14 -22.76
N PHE A 21 0.40 4.94 -23.97
CA PHE A 21 -0.31 3.71 -24.32
C PHE A 21 0.64 2.50 -24.50
N LEU A 22 1.85 2.72 -24.99
CA LEU A 22 2.87 1.66 -25.08
C LEU A 22 3.42 1.26 -23.70
N PHE A 23 3.48 2.19 -22.74
CA PHE A 23 3.90 1.91 -21.37
C PHE A 23 2.84 1.10 -20.58
N MET A 24 1.54 1.40 -20.76
CA MET A 24 0.46 0.65 -20.08
C MET A 24 0.37 -0.82 -20.53
N SER A 25 0.88 -1.19 -21.71
CA SER A 25 0.93 -2.60 -22.17
C SER A 25 2.04 -3.43 -21.51
N GLN A 26 2.93 -2.81 -20.72
CA GLN A 26 4.05 -3.49 -20.07
C GLN A 26 3.75 -3.92 -18.63
N PHE A 27 2.72 -3.35 -17.99
CA PHE A 27 2.29 -3.68 -16.64
C PHE A 27 0.97 -4.45 -16.66
N ASN A 28 0.83 -5.38 -15.74
CA ASN A 28 -0.38 -6.17 -15.57
C ASN A 28 -1.47 -5.39 -14.82
N ALA A 29 -2.73 -5.72 -15.09
CA ALA A 29 -3.86 -5.19 -14.35
C ALA A 29 -3.83 -5.66 -12.89
N ILE A 30 -4.29 -4.81 -11.96
CA ILE A 30 -4.25 -5.12 -10.52
C ILE A 30 -5.11 -6.35 -10.18
N GLU A 31 -6.19 -6.57 -10.91
CA GLU A 31 -7.01 -7.77 -10.76
C GLU A 31 -6.22 -9.05 -11.04
N GLU A 32 -5.34 -9.05 -12.04
CA GLU A 32 -4.46 -10.18 -12.35
C GLU A 32 -3.40 -10.39 -11.27
N ILE A 33 -2.85 -9.29 -10.72
CA ILE A 33 -1.91 -9.32 -9.59
C ILE A 33 -2.57 -9.91 -8.36
N ILE A 34 -3.77 -9.45 -8.00
CA ILE A 34 -4.56 -9.98 -6.87
C ILE A 34 -4.83 -11.48 -7.05
N GLN A 35 -5.13 -11.91 -8.27
CA GLN A 35 -5.36 -13.33 -8.54
C GLN A 35 -4.10 -14.16 -8.34
N ASP A 36 -2.93 -13.68 -8.79
CA ASP A 36 -1.67 -14.39 -8.59
C ASP A 36 -1.30 -14.47 -7.09
N ILE A 37 -1.46 -13.36 -6.36
CA ILE A 37 -1.26 -13.36 -4.89
C ILE A 37 -2.19 -14.36 -4.20
N LYS A 38 -3.46 -14.44 -4.64
CA LYS A 38 -4.44 -15.39 -4.10
C LYS A 38 -4.04 -16.85 -4.34
N LEU A 39 -3.38 -17.13 -5.47
CA LEU A 39 -2.85 -18.44 -5.82
C LEU A 39 -1.51 -18.76 -5.14
N GLY A 40 -0.97 -17.83 -4.32
CA GLY A 40 0.32 -17.97 -3.65
C GLY A 40 1.51 -17.72 -4.59
N LEU A 41 1.29 -17.10 -5.73
CA LEU A 41 2.34 -16.76 -6.68
C LEU A 41 3.02 -15.45 -6.30
N MET A 42 4.26 -15.30 -6.73
CA MET A 42 5.08 -14.11 -6.56
C MET A 42 4.82 -13.13 -7.72
N VAL A 43 4.85 -11.84 -7.43
CA VAL A 43 4.72 -10.76 -8.38
C VAL A 43 5.85 -9.75 -8.19
N ILE A 44 6.01 -8.81 -9.14
CA ILE A 44 6.91 -7.67 -9.00
C ILE A 44 6.07 -6.41 -8.84
N VAL A 45 6.45 -5.58 -7.88
CA VAL A 45 5.85 -4.26 -7.66
C VAL A 45 6.93 -3.20 -7.77
N ILE A 46 6.66 -2.14 -8.53
CA ILE A 46 7.56 -0.99 -8.72
C ILE A 46 6.95 0.23 -8.05
N ASP A 47 7.76 0.99 -7.36
CA ASP A 47 7.36 2.28 -6.81
C ASP A 47 7.66 3.45 -7.79
N ASP A 48 7.43 4.68 -7.34
CA ASP A 48 7.59 5.88 -8.14
C ASP A 48 9.08 6.23 -8.34
N GLU A 49 9.42 6.79 -9.51
CA GLU A 49 10.78 7.25 -9.83
C GLU A 49 11.28 8.34 -8.86
N ASP A 50 10.34 9.15 -8.33
CA ASP A 50 10.64 10.21 -7.35
C ASP A 50 10.75 9.70 -5.91
N ARG A 51 10.54 8.37 -5.66
CA ARG A 51 10.66 7.75 -4.34
C ARG A 51 11.95 6.93 -4.23
N GLU A 52 11.89 5.61 -4.21
CA GLU A 52 13.07 4.71 -4.19
C GLU A 52 13.49 4.34 -5.62
N ASN A 53 12.53 4.37 -6.54
CA ASN A 53 12.68 3.93 -7.93
C ASN A 53 13.21 2.49 -8.01
N GLU A 54 12.59 1.61 -7.23
CA GLU A 54 12.98 0.21 -7.07
C GLU A 54 11.84 -0.73 -7.40
N GLY A 55 12.14 -2.01 -7.50
CA GLY A 55 11.16 -3.06 -7.68
C GLY A 55 11.42 -4.21 -6.74
N ASP A 56 10.36 -4.66 -6.07
CA ASP A 56 10.39 -5.77 -5.13
C ASP A 56 9.70 -7.00 -5.70
N LEU A 57 10.30 -8.17 -5.46
CA LEU A 57 9.56 -9.43 -5.42
C LEU A 57 8.60 -9.39 -4.24
N LEU A 58 7.33 -9.71 -4.46
CA LEU A 58 6.29 -9.63 -3.46
C LEU A 58 5.38 -10.84 -3.53
N MET A 59 5.03 -11.41 -2.39
CA MET A 59 4.02 -12.47 -2.27
C MET A 59 3.30 -12.40 -0.92
N ALA A 60 2.15 -13.08 -0.81
CA ALA A 60 1.48 -13.23 0.47
C ALA A 60 2.32 -14.10 1.42
N ALA A 61 2.52 -13.64 2.66
CA ALA A 61 3.37 -14.34 3.64
C ALA A 61 2.86 -15.75 3.99
N GLY A 62 1.53 -15.95 3.97
CA GLY A 62 0.93 -17.28 4.23
C GLY A 62 1.27 -18.36 3.20
N ALA A 63 1.72 -17.95 2.00
CA ALA A 63 2.12 -18.85 0.92
C ALA A 63 3.64 -19.02 0.82
N ALA A 64 4.44 -18.33 1.66
CA ALA A 64 5.89 -18.35 1.57
C ALA A 64 6.46 -19.73 2.01
N THR A 65 7.06 -20.44 1.06
CA THR A 65 7.79 -21.69 1.30
C THR A 65 9.30 -21.47 1.21
N LYS A 66 10.08 -22.48 1.56
CA LYS A 66 11.55 -22.42 1.44
C LYS A 66 12.00 -22.17 -0.01
N GLU A 67 11.24 -22.65 -1.00
CA GLU A 67 11.53 -22.49 -2.41
C GLU A 67 11.38 -21.02 -2.83
N GLN A 68 10.30 -20.32 -2.42
CA GLN A 68 10.09 -18.91 -2.69
C GLN A 68 11.10 -18.03 -1.96
N ILE A 69 11.41 -18.34 -0.69
CA ILE A 69 12.44 -17.61 0.05
C ILE A 69 13.83 -17.81 -0.59
N ASN A 70 14.12 -19.03 -1.05
CA ASN A 70 15.36 -19.27 -1.79
C ASN A 70 15.39 -18.53 -3.15
N PHE A 71 14.25 -18.44 -3.84
CA PHE A 71 14.14 -17.66 -5.08
C PHE A 71 14.43 -16.18 -4.80
N MET A 72 13.80 -15.57 -3.79
CA MET A 72 14.05 -14.19 -3.40
C MET A 72 15.53 -13.94 -3.07
N ALA A 73 16.13 -14.81 -2.24
CA ALA A 73 17.54 -14.68 -1.87
C ALA A 73 18.50 -14.83 -3.06
N LYS A 74 18.20 -15.73 -4.00
CA LYS A 74 19.06 -16.04 -5.15
C LYS A 74 18.93 -15.02 -6.28
N PHE A 75 17.72 -14.61 -6.59
CA PHE A 75 17.42 -13.80 -7.77
C PHE A 75 17.05 -12.35 -7.43
N GLY A 76 16.37 -12.09 -6.32
CA GLY A 76 16.14 -10.74 -5.80
C GLY A 76 17.43 -10.15 -5.24
N ARG A 77 18.11 -10.88 -4.36
CA ARG A 77 19.38 -10.50 -3.70
C ARG A 77 19.24 -9.39 -2.67
N GLY A 78 18.05 -8.84 -2.51
CA GLY A 78 17.71 -7.82 -1.52
C GLY A 78 17.52 -8.39 -0.11
N LEU A 79 17.03 -7.55 0.79
CA LEU A 79 16.73 -7.93 2.14
C LEU A 79 15.33 -8.53 2.23
N ILE A 80 15.20 -9.75 2.75
CA ILE A 80 13.90 -10.38 2.92
C ILE A 80 13.18 -9.79 4.13
N CYS A 81 12.14 -9.01 3.87
CA CYS A 81 11.33 -8.32 4.85
C CYS A 81 9.91 -8.89 4.90
N VAL A 82 9.25 -8.72 6.06
CA VAL A 82 7.88 -9.20 6.30
C VAL A 82 6.98 -8.07 6.74
N PRO A 83 6.35 -7.36 5.79
CA PRO A 83 5.29 -6.40 6.06
C PRO A 83 4.07 -7.05 6.72
N MET A 84 3.57 -6.45 7.82
CA MET A 84 2.34 -6.85 8.50
C MET A 84 1.76 -5.70 9.34
N SER A 85 0.58 -5.91 9.94
CA SER A 85 -0.05 -4.88 10.76
C SER A 85 0.77 -4.53 12.00
N GLY A 86 0.74 -3.25 12.40
CA GLY A 86 1.38 -2.77 13.62
C GLY A 86 0.90 -3.51 14.87
N ASP A 87 -0.42 -3.72 15.00
CA ASP A 87 -1.03 -4.43 16.13
C ASP A 87 -0.47 -5.84 16.31
N ARG A 88 -0.28 -6.58 15.20
CA ARG A 88 0.31 -7.92 15.27
C ARG A 88 1.74 -7.88 15.75
N LEU A 89 2.53 -6.93 15.26
CA LEU A 89 3.92 -6.77 15.66
C LEU A 89 4.04 -6.39 17.14
N GLU A 90 3.17 -5.53 17.64
CA GLU A 90 3.09 -5.18 19.07
C GLU A 90 2.69 -6.38 19.93
N ALA A 91 1.69 -7.15 19.52
CA ALA A 91 1.29 -8.37 20.21
C ALA A 91 2.42 -9.41 20.30
N LEU A 92 3.34 -9.44 19.31
CA LEU A 92 4.54 -10.26 19.31
C LEU A 92 5.73 -9.63 20.07
N GLY A 93 5.57 -8.43 20.64
CA GLY A 93 6.64 -7.71 21.31
C GLY A 93 7.78 -7.31 20.37
N LEU A 94 7.45 -7.04 19.09
CA LEU A 94 8.41 -6.59 18.07
C LEU A 94 8.39 -5.06 17.98
N HIS A 95 9.18 -4.43 18.85
CA HIS A 95 9.27 -2.99 18.95
C HIS A 95 10.00 -2.36 17.75
N PRO A 96 9.84 -1.04 17.51
CA PRO A 96 10.66 -0.31 16.53
C PRO A 96 12.14 -0.58 16.76
N MET A 97 12.90 -0.68 15.65
CA MET A 97 14.34 -0.90 15.70
C MET A 97 15.08 0.25 16.40
N LEU A 98 14.54 1.48 16.30
CA LEU A 98 15.03 2.66 17.00
C LEU A 98 13.97 3.11 18.01
N ASN A 99 14.39 3.25 19.27
CA ASN A 99 13.55 3.67 20.40
C ASN A 99 13.77 5.15 20.75
N PHE A 100 13.80 6.02 19.75
CA PHE A 100 13.96 7.46 19.98
C PHE A 100 12.63 8.20 19.88
N ALA A 101 12.47 9.27 20.68
CA ALA A 101 11.33 10.16 20.53
C ALA A 101 11.38 10.84 19.15
N PRO A 102 10.21 11.08 18.50
CA PRO A 102 10.16 11.71 17.18
C PRO A 102 10.85 13.08 17.09
N SER A 103 11.03 13.78 18.23
CA SER A 103 11.71 15.07 18.33
C SER A 103 13.24 14.98 18.13
N ASP A 104 13.83 13.82 18.37
CA ASP A 104 15.31 13.68 18.43
C ASP A 104 15.90 13.17 17.10
N LEU A 105 15.06 12.83 16.12
CA LEU A 105 15.44 12.12 14.90
C LEU A 105 15.23 12.90 13.60
N SER A 106 14.99 14.21 13.64
CA SER A 106 14.68 14.99 12.43
C SER A 106 15.80 15.01 11.38
N ALA A 107 17.04 14.71 11.76
CA ALA A 107 18.20 14.66 10.86
C ALA A 107 18.65 13.24 10.47
N ASP A 108 18.33 12.21 11.29
CA ASP A 108 18.86 10.85 11.13
C ASP A 108 17.78 9.80 10.77
N ALA A 109 16.55 10.23 10.54
CA ALA A 109 15.45 9.32 10.21
C ALA A 109 15.54 8.86 8.73
N ASP A 110 15.16 7.61 8.49
CA ASP A 110 14.96 7.08 7.13
C ASP A 110 14.06 8.05 6.32
N PRO A 111 14.58 8.61 5.20
CA PRO A 111 13.84 9.58 4.39
C PRO A 111 12.52 9.01 3.86
N PHE A 112 12.45 7.69 3.67
CA PHE A 112 11.26 6.98 3.19
C PHE A 112 10.31 6.57 4.32
N LYS A 113 10.71 6.79 5.59
CA LYS A 113 9.90 6.51 6.80
C LYS A 113 9.42 5.06 6.89
N THR A 114 10.27 4.11 6.52
CA THR A 114 10.00 2.69 6.67
C THR A 114 9.99 2.32 8.15
N ALA A 115 8.91 1.68 8.59
CA ALA A 115 8.71 1.38 10.02
C ALA A 115 9.35 0.03 10.39
N TRP A 116 10.68 0.00 10.40
CA TRP A 116 11.51 -1.14 10.79
C TRP A 116 11.22 -1.60 12.21
N ARG A 117 11.08 -2.92 12.37
CA ARG A 117 11.01 -3.58 13.68
C ARG A 117 12.26 -4.40 13.92
N ILE A 118 12.51 -4.73 15.20
CA ILE A 118 13.64 -5.59 15.57
C ILE A 118 13.57 -6.90 14.78
N SER A 119 14.71 -7.32 14.20
CA SER A 119 14.78 -8.57 13.44
C SER A 119 14.59 -9.79 14.34
N VAL A 120 14.08 -10.87 13.79
CA VAL A 120 13.70 -12.05 14.57
C VAL A 120 14.00 -13.36 13.83
N ASP A 121 14.10 -14.44 14.62
CA ASP A 121 14.00 -15.82 14.18
C ASP A 121 13.00 -16.58 15.04
N ALA A 122 12.41 -17.65 14.50
CA ALA A 122 11.63 -18.59 15.31
C ALA A 122 12.54 -19.31 16.30
N ARG A 123 12.09 -19.46 17.55
CA ARG A 123 12.85 -20.16 18.59
C ARG A 123 12.97 -21.66 18.32
N HIS A 124 11.95 -22.24 17.67
CA HIS A 124 11.85 -23.67 17.42
C HIS A 124 11.69 -23.95 15.94
N GLY A 125 12.26 -25.06 15.49
CA GLY A 125 12.18 -25.49 14.08
C GLY A 125 13.16 -24.77 13.15
N THR A 126 14.13 -24.05 13.71
CA THR A 126 15.22 -23.36 12.99
C THR A 126 16.58 -23.88 13.47
N THR A 127 17.61 -23.68 12.65
CA THR A 127 19.01 -23.96 13.01
C THR A 127 19.72 -22.65 13.39
N THR A 128 20.40 -22.00 12.44
CA THR A 128 21.06 -20.71 12.64
C THR A 128 20.18 -19.51 12.25
N GLY A 129 19.02 -19.73 11.65
CA GLY A 129 18.07 -18.69 11.24
C GLY A 129 18.20 -18.21 9.81
N ILE A 130 19.38 -18.27 9.19
CA ILE A 130 19.66 -17.63 7.88
C ILE A 130 19.23 -18.47 6.68
N SER A 131 19.11 -19.80 6.81
CA SER A 131 18.74 -20.64 5.67
C SER A 131 17.33 -20.30 5.14
N ALA A 132 17.08 -20.59 3.87
CA ALA A 132 15.74 -20.37 3.29
C ALA A 132 14.65 -21.14 4.05
N LEU A 133 14.99 -22.31 4.57
CA LEU A 133 14.09 -23.12 5.41
C LEU A 133 13.81 -22.43 6.74
N ASP A 134 14.85 -21.95 7.43
CA ASP A 134 14.72 -21.30 8.73
C ASP A 134 13.92 -19.99 8.61
N ARG A 135 14.18 -19.18 7.56
CA ARG A 135 13.44 -17.95 7.29
C ARG A 135 11.98 -18.24 6.96
N ALA A 136 11.67 -19.24 6.15
CA ALA A 136 10.29 -19.66 5.89
C ALA A 136 9.59 -20.15 7.17
N GLN A 137 10.29 -20.86 8.04
CA GLN A 137 9.76 -21.28 9.35
C GLN A 137 9.48 -20.07 10.23
N THR A 138 10.37 -19.10 10.27
CA THR A 138 10.17 -17.84 11.04
C THR A 138 8.94 -17.07 10.53
N ILE A 139 8.77 -16.94 9.21
CA ILE A 139 7.60 -16.30 8.62
C ILE A 139 6.31 -17.03 9.04
N LYS A 140 6.29 -18.36 8.98
CA LYS A 140 5.15 -19.16 9.42
C LYS A 140 4.80 -18.91 10.89
N VAL A 141 5.79 -18.86 11.76
CA VAL A 141 5.60 -18.56 13.20
C VAL A 141 5.05 -17.16 13.41
N LEU A 142 5.53 -16.15 12.68
CA LEU A 142 5.00 -14.77 12.77
C LEU A 142 3.50 -14.68 12.45
N LEU A 143 3.00 -15.52 11.56
CA LEU A 143 1.60 -15.53 11.12
C LEU A 143 0.68 -16.36 12.04
N ASP A 144 1.20 -17.31 12.78
CA ASP A 144 0.38 -18.18 13.64
C ASP A 144 -0.21 -17.36 14.79
N LYS A 145 -1.54 -17.31 14.85
CA LYS A 145 -2.29 -16.56 15.88
C LYS A 145 -1.96 -16.96 17.32
N ASN A 146 -1.45 -18.16 17.52
CA ASN A 146 -1.11 -18.68 18.85
C ASN A 146 0.33 -18.31 19.26
N THR A 147 1.15 -17.80 18.35
CA THR A 147 2.54 -17.41 18.63
C THR A 147 2.59 -16.31 19.68
N GLN A 148 3.42 -16.55 20.69
CA GLN A 148 3.71 -15.64 21.79
C GLN A 148 5.10 -15.01 21.62
N PRO A 149 5.40 -13.86 22.27
CA PRO A 149 6.73 -13.22 22.20
C PRO A 149 7.91 -14.14 22.52
N GLN A 150 7.74 -15.12 23.42
CA GLN A 150 8.78 -16.08 23.79
C GLN A 150 9.09 -17.15 22.73
N ASP A 151 8.23 -17.30 21.72
CA ASP A 151 8.45 -18.23 20.60
C ASP A 151 9.40 -17.65 19.55
N LEU A 152 9.82 -16.40 19.75
CA LEU A 152 10.73 -15.67 18.89
C LEU A 152 12.07 -15.37 19.59
N VAL A 153 13.15 -15.38 18.83
CA VAL A 153 14.50 -14.96 19.24
C VAL A 153 14.83 -13.62 18.57
N ARG A 154 15.50 -12.74 19.28
CA ARG A 154 15.90 -11.40 18.83
C ARG A 154 17.37 -11.16 19.17
N PRO A 155 18.19 -10.58 18.26
CA PRO A 155 17.89 -10.35 16.84
C PRO A 155 17.85 -11.66 16.03
N GLY A 156 17.39 -11.58 14.79
CA GLY A 156 17.32 -12.71 13.86
C GLY A 156 17.52 -12.28 12.40
N HIS A 157 17.07 -13.12 11.47
CA HIS A 157 17.34 -12.97 10.05
C HIS A 157 16.08 -12.63 9.21
N ILE A 158 14.92 -12.47 9.84
CA ILE A 158 13.72 -11.90 9.24
C ILE A 158 13.49 -10.51 9.79
N PHE A 159 13.17 -9.56 8.92
CA PHE A 159 12.98 -8.14 9.20
C PHE A 159 11.50 -7.77 9.08
N PRO A 160 10.73 -7.74 10.19
CA PRO A 160 9.35 -7.31 10.15
C PRO A 160 9.24 -5.80 9.90
N LEU A 161 8.25 -5.41 9.09
CA LEU A 161 7.93 -4.01 8.79
C LEU A 161 6.49 -3.72 9.17
N ALA A 162 6.26 -2.61 9.90
CA ALA A 162 4.91 -2.20 10.26
C ALA A 162 4.27 -1.40 9.12
N ALA A 163 3.26 -1.96 8.47
CA ALA A 163 2.47 -1.22 7.50
C ALA A 163 1.61 -0.14 8.19
N LYS A 164 1.45 1.00 7.53
CA LYS A 164 0.56 2.07 7.99
C LYS A 164 -0.90 1.66 7.81
N ASP A 165 -1.74 2.00 8.78
CA ASP A 165 -3.17 1.89 8.63
C ASP A 165 -3.64 2.74 7.44
N GLY A 166 -4.61 2.22 6.65
CA GLY A 166 -4.99 2.81 5.37
C GLY A 166 -4.12 2.35 4.17
N GLY A 167 -2.99 1.67 4.43
CA GLY A 167 -2.16 1.04 3.40
C GLY A 167 -1.56 2.03 2.40
N VAL A 168 -1.51 1.64 1.10
CA VAL A 168 -0.92 2.49 0.04
C VAL A 168 -1.61 3.84 -0.15
N LEU A 169 -2.82 4.03 0.39
CA LEU A 169 -3.51 5.32 0.34
C LEU A 169 -2.94 6.34 1.34
N VAL A 170 -2.21 5.88 2.35
CA VAL A 170 -1.51 6.72 3.35
C VAL A 170 -0.02 6.80 3.06
N ARG A 171 0.62 5.68 2.73
CA ARG A 171 2.04 5.62 2.38
C ARG A 171 2.24 4.72 1.14
N ALA A 172 2.68 5.33 0.04
CA ALA A 172 2.88 4.65 -1.24
C ALA A 172 4.20 3.84 -1.25
N GLY A 173 4.32 2.83 -0.37
CA GLY A 173 5.52 1.99 -0.22
C GLY A 173 5.23 0.50 -0.45
N HIS A 174 6.31 -0.27 -0.71
CA HIS A 174 6.24 -1.73 -0.88
C HIS A 174 5.69 -2.43 0.37
N THR A 175 5.98 -1.91 1.57
CA THR A 175 5.45 -2.40 2.85
C THR A 175 3.92 -2.41 2.86
N GLU A 176 3.30 -1.28 2.55
CA GLU A 176 1.84 -1.13 2.51
C GLU A 176 1.24 -1.93 1.35
N THR A 177 1.92 -1.95 0.20
CA THR A 177 1.50 -2.71 -0.97
C THR A 177 1.37 -4.20 -0.66
N ALA A 178 2.32 -4.78 0.05
CA ALA A 178 2.32 -6.19 0.39
C ALA A 178 1.12 -6.58 1.28
N VAL A 179 0.82 -5.76 2.27
CA VAL A 179 -0.33 -5.96 3.17
C VAL A 179 -1.65 -5.76 2.43
N ASP A 180 -1.75 -4.73 1.59
CA ASP A 180 -2.94 -4.43 0.80
C ASP A 180 -3.27 -5.52 -0.22
N LEU A 181 -2.27 -6.00 -0.98
CA LEU A 181 -2.48 -7.07 -1.95
C LEU A 181 -2.90 -8.38 -1.28
N ALA A 182 -2.28 -8.74 -0.14
CA ALA A 182 -2.70 -9.91 0.65
C ALA A 182 -4.16 -9.75 1.12
N ARG A 183 -4.54 -8.59 1.66
CA ARG A 183 -5.90 -8.27 2.09
C ARG A 183 -6.90 -8.33 0.94
N LEU A 184 -6.57 -7.73 -0.21
CA LEU A 184 -7.43 -7.72 -1.40
C LEU A 184 -7.61 -9.13 -1.99
N ALA A 185 -6.60 -9.99 -1.85
CA ALA A 185 -6.66 -11.40 -2.22
C ALA A 185 -7.49 -12.26 -1.24
N GLY A 186 -7.95 -11.70 -0.10
CA GLY A 186 -8.69 -12.41 0.94
C GLY A 186 -7.81 -13.30 1.82
N LEU A 187 -6.49 -13.01 1.87
CA LEU A 187 -5.51 -13.73 2.68
C LEU A 187 -5.20 -12.95 3.97
N TYR A 188 -4.43 -13.58 4.87
CA TYR A 188 -3.93 -12.89 6.06
C TYR A 188 -3.12 -11.65 5.62
N PRO A 189 -3.36 -10.45 6.19
CA PRO A 189 -2.78 -9.19 5.73
C PRO A 189 -1.29 -9.06 6.11
N ALA A 190 -0.48 -9.90 5.51
CA ALA A 190 0.97 -9.88 5.62
C ALA A 190 1.60 -10.36 4.30
N GLY A 191 2.72 -9.78 3.93
CA GLY A 191 3.49 -10.16 2.77
C GLY A 191 4.94 -10.51 3.09
N VAL A 192 5.63 -11.02 2.09
CA VAL A 192 7.10 -11.10 2.04
C VAL A 192 7.54 -10.27 0.86
N ILE A 193 8.52 -9.42 1.06
CA ILE A 193 9.11 -8.57 0.02
C ILE A 193 10.62 -8.74 0.00
N CYS A 194 11.22 -8.50 -1.16
CA CYS A 194 12.66 -8.52 -1.36
C CYS A 194 12.99 -7.67 -2.58
N GLU A 195 13.86 -6.69 -2.42
CA GLU A 195 14.33 -5.81 -3.48
C GLU A 195 15.06 -6.62 -4.58
N ILE A 196 14.99 -6.14 -5.83
CA ILE A 196 15.67 -6.76 -6.98
C ILE A 196 16.91 -5.96 -7.36
N MET A 197 18.06 -6.62 -7.28
CA MET A 197 19.34 -6.07 -7.71
C MET A 197 19.83 -6.75 -9.00
N ASN A 198 20.56 -5.99 -9.80
CA ASN A 198 21.31 -6.48 -10.96
C ASN A 198 22.49 -7.37 -10.53
N ASP A 199 23.09 -8.08 -11.50
CA ASP A 199 24.24 -8.96 -11.24
C ASP A 199 25.48 -8.21 -10.72
N ASP A 200 25.59 -6.92 -11.05
CA ASP A 200 26.67 -6.04 -10.61
C ASP A 200 26.43 -5.41 -9.22
N GLY A 201 25.29 -5.71 -8.58
CA GLY A 201 24.89 -5.19 -7.26
C GLY A 201 24.18 -3.84 -7.31
N THR A 202 23.96 -3.24 -8.47
CA THR A 202 23.12 -2.04 -8.59
C THR A 202 21.64 -2.39 -8.50
N MET A 203 20.80 -1.42 -8.11
CA MET A 203 19.36 -1.66 -8.07
C MET A 203 18.78 -1.78 -9.48
N ALA A 204 17.97 -2.80 -9.72
CA ALA A 204 17.26 -2.96 -10.97
C ALA A 204 16.18 -1.87 -11.13
N ARG A 205 16.16 -1.21 -12.28
CA ARG A 205 15.18 -0.17 -12.62
C ARG A 205 14.11 -0.74 -13.56
N THR A 206 13.12 0.04 -13.90
CA THR A 206 11.94 -0.40 -14.67
C THR A 206 12.30 -1.25 -15.89
N ALA A 207 13.30 -0.88 -16.68
CA ALA A 207 13.69 -1.62 -17.89
C ALA A 207 14.27 -3.01 -17.57
N GLU A 208 15.10 -3.13 -16.53
CA GLU A 208 15.67 -4.39 -16.06
C GLU A 208 14.59 -5.25 -15.38
N LEU A 209 13.69 -4.63 -14.59
CA LEU A 209 12.58 -5.30 -13.91
C LEU A 209 11.60 -5.94 -14.91
N ILE A 210 11.31 -5.29 -16.03
CA ILE A 210 10.47 -5.86 -17.08
C ILE A 210 11.17 -7.08 -17.73
N LYS A 211 12.48 -7.03 -17.94
CA LYS A 211 13.26 -8.18 -18.46
C LYS A 211 13.25 -9.32 -17.45
N PHE A 212 13.45 -9.01 -16.17
CA PHE A 212 13.42 -9.97 -15.08
C PHE A 212 12.03 -10.64 -14.97
N ALA A 213 10.95 -9.85 -15.03
CA ALA A 213 9.58 -10.35 -15.02
C ALA A 213 9.34 -11.37 -16.15
N ARG A 214 9.77 -11.05 -17.36
CA ARG A 214 9.65 -11.95 -18.52
C ARG A 214 10.49 -13.23 -18.37
N LEU A 215 11.72 -13.10 -17.89
CA LEU A 215 12.64 -14.23 -17.69
C LEU A 215 12.09 -15.24 -16.68
N HIS A 216 11.48 -14.75 -15.62
CA HIS A 216 10.96 -15.57 -14.52
C HIS A 216 9.45 -15.81 -14.58
N HIS A 217 8.78 -15.37 -15.66
CA HIS A 217 7.33 -15.51 -15.85
C HIS A 217 6.50 -14.91 -14.71
N LEU A 218 6.95 -13.77 -14.17
CA LEU A 218 6.28 -13.04 -13.11
C LEU A 218 5.45 -11.89 -13.69
N LYS A 219 4.31 -11.63 -13.07
CA LYS A 219 3.55 -10.41 -13.35
C LYS A 219 4.15 -9.21 -12.63
N ILE A 220 3.94 -8.03 -13.21
CA ILE A 220 4.53 -6.78 -12.76
C ILE A 220 3.50 -5.66 -12.75
N CYS A 221 3.44 -4.88 -11.68
CA CYS A 221 2.58 -3.70 -11.57
C CYS A 221 3.30 -2.55 -10.85
N THR A 222 2.63 -1.40 -10.75
CA THR A 222 3.12 -0.23 -10.01
C THR A 222 2.27 0.03 -8.78
N ILE A 223 2.85 0.64 -7.74
CA ILE A 223 2.11 1.11 -6.56
C ILE A 223 1.03 2.13 -6.96
N ALA A 224 1.33 3.00 -7.93
CA ALA A 224 0.39 3.97 -8.46
C ALA A 224 -0.89 3.32 -9.01
N SER A 225 -0.75 2.21 -9.75
CA SER A 225 -1.91 1.46 -10.28
C SER A 225 -2.75 0.82 -9.16
N LEU A 226 -2.11 0.35 -8.09
CA LEU A 226 -2.83 -0.17 -6.91
C LEU A 226 -3.59 0.94 -6.17
N ILE A 227 -2.98 2.12 -6.00
CA ILE A 227 -3.65 3.30 -5.42
C ILE A 227 -4.89 3.66 -6.24
N GLU A 228 -4.76 3.71 -7.57
CA GLU A 228 -5.89 4.01 -8.46
C GLU A 228 -6.99 2.94 -8.35
N TYR A 229 -6.60 1.66 -8.36
CA TYR A 229 -7.52 0.53 -8.18
C TYR A 229 -8.31 0.63 -6.87
N ARG A 230 -7.65 0.88 -5.74
CA ARG A 230 -8.29 1.03 -4.43
C ARG A 230 -9.25 2.23 -4.40
N ARG A 231 -8.83 3.38 -4.94
CA ARG A 231 -9.66 4.59 -5.03
C ARG A 231 -10.92 4.39 -5.85
N ARG A 232 -10.88 3.52 -6.87
CA ARG A 232 -12.04 3.23 -7.73
C ARG A 232 -12.98 2.19 -7.14
N ASN A 233 -12.46 1.23 -6.40
CA ASN A 233 -13.20 0.04 -5.98
C ASN A 233 -13.59 0.02 -4.50
N GLU A 234 -12.94 0.80 -3.64
CA GLU A 234 -13.25 0.88 -2.22
C GLU A 234 -14.12 2.10 -1.89
N ILE A 235 -14.99 1.97 -0.88
CA ILE A 235 -15.71 3.09 -0.29
C ILE A 235 -14.81 3.66 0.81
N LEU A 236 -14.23 4.82 0.55
CA LEU A 236 -13.23 5.45 1.41
C LEU A 236 -13.79 6.52 2.34
N VAL A 237 -15.11 6.73 2.31
CA VAL A 237 -15.79 7.72 3.15
C VAL A 237 -17.04 7.12 3.79
N LYS A 238 -17.33 7.53 5.03
CA LYS A 238 -18.53 7.18 5.76
C LYS A 238 -19.38 8.44 5.96
N LYS A 239 -20.67 8.37 5.61
CA LYS A 239 -21.61 9.44 5.94
C LYS A 239 -21.90 9.38 7.44
N ILE A 240 -21.67 10.50 8.13
CA ILE A 240 -21.87 10.63 9.57
C ILE A 240 -23.26 11.21 9.87
N GLU A 241 -23.60 12.34 9.22
CA GLU A 241 -24.83 13.07 9.52
C GLU A 241 -25.34 13.79 8.26
N GLU A 242 -26.64 14.09 8.24
CA GLU A 242 -27.26 14.90 7.21
C GLU A 242 -28.31 15.82 7.83
N THR A 243 -28.30 17.08 7.44
CA THR A 243 -29.29 18.07 7.90
C THR A 243 -29.73 18.99 6.75
N LYS A 244 -30.82 19.72 6.95
CA LYS A 244 -31.23 20.80 6.05
C LYS A 244 -30.45 22.06 6.38
N LEU A 245 -29.97 22.74 5.35
CA LEU A 245 -29.29 24.02 5.44
C LEU A 245 -30.00 25.07 4.61
N PRO A 246 -30.91 25.89 5.19
CA PRO A 246 -31.49 27.03 4.51
C PRO A 246 -30.44 28.13 4.34
N THR A 247 -30.34 28.70 3.14
CA THR A 247 -29.42 29.80 2.82
C THR A 247 -30.12 30.86 2.01
N SER A 248 -29.49 32.03 1.82
CA SER A 248 -29.97 33.08 0.92
C SER A 248 -30.03 32.63 -0.56
N PHE A 249 -29.37 31.53 -0.92
CA PHE A 249 -29.37 30.93 -2.26
C PHE A 249 -30.35 29.76 -2.40
N GLY A 250 -31.20 29.55 -1.40
CA GLY A 250 -32.18 28.48 -1.32
C GLY A 250 -31.80 27.37 -0.34
N ASP A 251 -32.64 26.33 -0.30
CA ASP A 251 -32.46 25.21 0.61
C ASP A 251 -31.50 24.18 0.05
N PHE A 252 -30.56 23.76 0.90
CA PHE A 252 -29.61 22.69 0.62
C PHE A 252 -29.77 21.55 1.66
N LYS A 253 -29.31 20.37 1.28
CA LYS A 253 -28.94 19.32 2.21
C LYS A 253 -27.47 19.42 2.50
N LEU A 254 -27.08 19.45 3.76
CA LEU A 254 -25.69 19.42 4.21
C LEU A 254 -25.40 18.02 4.75
N ALA A 255 -24.48 17.31 4.14
CA ALA A 255 -24.04 16.00 4.60
C ALA A 255 -22.58 16.04 5.06
N LEU A 256 -22.33 15.49 6.24
CA LEU A 256 -20.99 15.33 6.81
C LEU A 256 -20.49 13.92 6.50
N TYR A 257 -19.28 13.84 5.95
CA TYR A 257 -18.57 12.60 5.71
C TYR A 257 -17.26 12.58 6.46
N GLU A 258 -16.88 11.40 6.95
CA GLU A 258 -15.59 11.10 7.52
C GLU A 258 -14.79 10.24 6.54
N SER A 259 -13.53 10.61 6.32
CA SER A 259 -12.58 9.79 5.56
C SER A 259 -12.17 8.58 6.40
N LEU A 260 -12.28 7.38 5.83
CA LEU A 260 -11.84 6.13 6.46
C LEU A 260 -10.31 5.96 6.41
N ILE A 261 -9.59 6.88 5.75
CA ILE A 261 -8.15 6.82 5.58
C ILE A 261 -7.43 7.56 6.71
N ASP A 262 -7.89 8.78 7.03
CA ASP A 262 -7.21 9.72 7.91
C ASP A 262 -8.12 10.38 8.94
N GLY A 263 -9.41 9.97 9.00
CA GLY A 263 -10.40 10.54 9.91
C GLY A 263 -10.81 11.99 9.58
N SER A 264 -10.34 12.56 8.47
CA SER A 264 -10.71 13.92 8.08
C SER A 264 -12.19 14.05 7.73
N HIS A 265 -12.76 15.23 7.99
CA HIS A 265 -14.16 15.51 7.75
C HIS A 265 -14.36 16.34 6.48
N HIS A 266 -15.36 15.94 5.69
CA HIS A 266 -15.74 16.59 4.44
C HIS A 266 -17.23 16.91 4.43
N LEU A 267 -17.57 18.09 3.91
CA LEU A 267 -18.95 18.54 3.78
C LEU A 267 -19.41 18.45 2.32
N ALA A 268 -20.63 17.94 2.12
CA ALA A 268 -21.30 17.99 0.83
C ALA A 268 -22.57 18.83 0.93
N LEU A 269 -22.63 19.91 0.14
CA LEU A 269 -23.85 20.70 -0.04
C LEU A 269 -24.55 20.20 -1.29
N ILE A 270 -25.80 19.75 -1.11
CA ILE A 270 -26.58 19.11 -2.17
C ILE A 270 -27.86 19.92 -2.39
N LYS A 271 -28.08 20.39 -3.64
CA LYS A 271 -29.33 21.04 -4.06
C LYS A 271 -30.12 20.14 -4.99
N GLY A 272 -31.39 19.88 -4.65
CA GLY A 272 -32.27 18.99 -5.41
C GLY A 272 -32.04 17.50 -5.12
N GLU A 273 -32.53 16.66 -6.02
CA GLU A 273 -32.41 15.20 -5.95
C GLU A 273 -31.32 14.69 -6.88
N ILE A 274 -30.40 13.87 -6.35
CA ILE A 274 -29.41 13.15 -7.14
C ILE A 274 -30.05 11.83 -7.61
N LYS A 275 -30.25 11.70 -8.93
CA LYS A 275 -30.78 10.48 -9.55
C LYS A 275 -29.63 9.70 -10.20
N LYS A 276 -29.73 8.36 -10.14
CA LYS A 276 -28.66 7.43 -10.54
C LYS A 276 -28.17 7.62 -11.98
N ASP A 277 -29.07 7.98 -12.89
CA ASP A 277 -28.81 8.03 -14.34
C ASP A 277 -28.70 9.46 -14.89
N ASN A 278 -28.76 10.48 -14.03
CA ASN A 278 -28.65 11.87 -14.44
C ASN A 278 -27.26 12.42 -14.11
N PRO A 279 -26.61 13.14 -15.05
CA PRO A 279 -25.39 13.88 -14.77
C PRO A 279 -25.63 14.89 -13.66
N VAL A 280 -24.70 15.00 -12.72
CA VAL A 280 -24.74 15.96 -11.61
C VAL A 280 -23.58 16.92 -11.76
N LEU A 281 -23.88 18.23 -11.74
CA LEU A 281 -22.83 19.25 -11.68
C LEU A 281 -22.19 19.24 -10.28
N VAL A 282 -20.88 19.03 -10.20
CA VAL A 282 -20.12 18.98 -8.96
C VAL A 282 -19.04 20.04 -8.98
N ARG A 283 -18.93 20.82 -7.89
CA ARG A 283 -17.81 21.71 -7.61
C ARG A 283 -17.02 21.14 -6.44
N ALA A 284 -15.76 20.78 -6.67
CA ALA A 284 -14.81 20.56 -5.59
C ALA A 284 -14.30 21.90 -5.09
N HIS A 285 -14.31 22.11 -3.75
CA HIS A 285 -13.88 23.35 -3.13
C HIS A 285 -12.99 23.01 -1.93
N SER A 286 -11.80 23.60 -1.88
CA SER A 286 -10.94 23.55 -0.70
C SER A 286 -11.35 24.71 0.21
N ALA A 287 -11.86 24.39 1.41
CA ALA A 287 -12.31 25.39 2.36
C ALA A 287 -11.13 26.29 2.80
N CYS A 288 -11.35 27.59 2.75
CA CYS A 288 -10.40 28.59 3.19
C CYS A 288 -11.10 29.57 4.14
N LEU A 289 -10.79 29.50 5.44
CA LEU A 289 -11.43 30.36 6.43
C LEU A 289 -11.27 31.85 6.10
N THR A 290 -10.09 32.26 5.66
CA THR A 290 -9.81 33.66 5.34
C THR A 290 -10.52 34.12 4.07
N GLY A 291 -10.56 33.28 3.03
CA GLY A 291 -11.28 33.62 1.78
C GLY A 291 -12.79 33.47 1.93
N ASP A 292 -13.27 32.37 2.48
CA ASP A 292 -14.69 32.03 2.51
C ASP A 292 -15.47 32.80 3.59
N VAL A 293 -14.87 33.04 4.76
CA VAL A 293 -15.54 33.73 5.90
C VAL A 293 -15.17 35.18 5.98
N PHE A 294 -13.90 35.51 5.81
CA PHE A 294 -13.41 36.89 5.96
C PHE A 294 -13.26 37.65 4.64
N SER A 295 -13.59 37.01 3.52
CA SER A 295 -13.51 37.62 2.18
C SER A 295 -12.13 38.21 1.86
N SER A 296 -11.07 37.53 2.25
CA SER A 296 -9.69 37.95 2.02
C SER A 296 -9.41 38.04 0.51
N LEU A 297 -8.80 39.14 0.09
CA LEU A 297 -8.35 39.35 -1.29
C LEU A 297 -7.03 38.63 -1.61
N ARG A 298 -6.43 37.92 -0.63
CA ARG A 298 -5.21 37.11 -0.80
C ARG A 298 -5.48 35.65 -1.07
N CYS A 299 -6.73 35.21 -0.96
CA CYS A 299 -7.16 33.86 -1.22
C CYS A 299 -7.80 33.75 -2.63
#